data_e25fcb2cbaa131282a2c015fe9aa22d1
#
_entry.id   e25fcb2cbaa131282a2c015fe9aa22d1
#
_cell.length_a   1.000
_cell.length_b   1.000
_cell.length_c   1.000
_cell.angle_alpha   90.00
_cell.angle_beta   90.00
_cell.angle_gamma   90.00
#
_symmetry.space_group_name_H-M   'P 1'
#
loop_
_entity.id
_entity.type
_entity.pdbx_description
1 polymer ?
#
loop_
_entity_poly.entity_id
_entity_poly.type
_entity_poly.pdbx_seq_one_letter_code
_entity_poly.pdbx_strand_id
1 'polypeptide(L)'
;MKKVLLPLVGAGIFLLDESLKNYAEENLQPGTEKKLTGRIVLRRVHNQGVGFELLSECPEEVKKLSLAVTTVVTGAGAVVGAGKGRILEKLGLTLTAAGAWSNTWDRFRRGYVVDYIGIRQKNKKFDRLTYNVGDFCIVAGSILWVAGNTVKSPT
;
A
#
# COMPACT_ATOMS: atom_id res chain seq x y z
N MET A 1 -17.22 16.06 13.30
CA MET A 1 -15.79 15.82 13.52
C MET A 1 -15.33 14.41 13.10
N LYS A 2 -15.97 13.31 13.53
CA LYS A 2 -15.51 11.93 13.19
C LYS A 2 -15.53 11.57 11.69
N LYS A 3 -16.40 12.17 10.88
CA LYS A 3 -16.53 11.87 9.43
C LYS A 3 -15.38 12.43 8.58
N VAL A 4 -14.64 13.43 9.06
CA VAL A 4 -13.53 14.07 8.34
C VAL A 4 -12.19 13.43 8.71
N LEU A 5 -12.08 12.81 9.88
CA LEU A 5 -10.83 12.25 10.38
C LEU A 5 -10.27 11.10 9.51
N LEU A 6 -11.12 10.17 9.07
CA LEU A 6 -10.67 9.03 8.27
C LEU A 6 -10.13 9.44 6.89
N PRO A 7 -10.78 10.31 6.12
CA PRO A 7 -10.19 10.83 4.89
C PRO A 7 -8.86 11.55 5.11
N LEU A 8 -8.71 12.30 6.22
CA LEU A 8 -7.44 12.96 6.56
C LEU A 8 -6.34 11.96 6.89
N VAL A 9 -6.66 10.87 7.61
CA VAL A 9 -5.72 9.78 7.86
C VAL A 9 -5.29 9.13 6.55
N GLY A 10 -6.24 8.83 5.65
CA GLY A 10 -5.93 8.26 4.34
C GLY A 10 -5.03 9.18 3.50
N ALA A 11 -5.34 10.47 3.45
CA ALA A 11 -4.51 11.46 2.76
C ALA A 11 -3.11 11.57 3.37
N GLY A 12 -3.00 11.54 4.70
CA GLY A 12 -1.71 11.57 5.40
C GLY A 12 -0.84 10.37 5.08
N ILE A 13 -1.41 9.15 5.03
CA ILE A 13 -0.71 7.94 4.64
C ILE A 13 -0.23 8.01 3.18
N PHE A 14 -1.10 8.44 2.27
CA PHE A 14 -0.75 8.63 0.86
C PHE A 14 0.44 9.59 0.72
N LEU A 15 0.37 10.77 1.34
CA LEU A 15 1.43 11.76 1.28
C LEU A 15 2.74 11.28 1.91
N LEU A 16 2.65 10.54 3.02
CA LEU A 16 3.82 9.96 3.68
C LEU A 16 4.52 8.97 2.76
N ASP A 17 3.77 8.02 2.18
CA ASP A 17 4.35 7.00 1.30
C ASP A 17 4.95 7.63 0.05
N GLU A 18 4.26 8.58 -0.60
CA GLU A 18 4.80 9.33 -1.74
C GLU A 18 6.07 10.12 -1.40
N SER A 19 6.14 10.70 -0.20
CA SER A 19 7.34 11.41 0.27
C SER A 19 8.52 10.46 0.44
N LEU A 20 8.28 9.27 1.00
CA LEU A 20 9.31 8.24 1.17
C LEU A 20 9.75 7.64 -0.17
N LYS A 21 8.83 7.45 -1.12
CA LYS A 21 9.13 7.03 -2.49
C LYS A 21 9.98 8.05 -3.23
N ASN A 22 9.64 9.35 -3.14
CA ASN A 22 10.46 10.42 -3.69
C ASN A 22 11.86 10.44 -3.06
N TYR A 23 11.94 10.32 -1.73
CA TYR A 23 13.23 10.22 -1.04
C TYR A 23 14.06 9.04 -1.55
N ALA A 24 13.45 7.87 -1.74
CA ALA A 24 14.13 6.69 -2.26
C ALA A 24 14.65 6.90 -3.69
N GLU A 25 13.86 7.54 -4.56
CA GLU A 25 14.28 7.89 -5.92
C GLU A 25 15.48 8.83 -5.96
N GLU A 26 15.51 9.82 -5.08
CA GLU A 26 16.53 10.86 -5.07
C GLU A 26 17.82 10.43 -4.35
N ASN A 27 17.72 9.58 -3.32
CA ASN A 27 18.82 9.33 -2.39
C ASN A 27 19.34 7.88 -2.36
N LEU A 28 18.64 6.93 -2.99
CA LEU A 28 19.09 5.54 -3.02
C LEU A 28 19.54 5.16 -4.43
N GLN A 29 20.78 4.66 -4.56
CA GLN A 29 21.30 4.17 -5.83
C GLN A 29 20.74 2.77 -6.14
N PRO A 30 20.38 2.48 -7.41
CA PRO A 30 19.97 1.13 -7.81
C PRO A 30 21.02 0.08 -7.46
N GLY A 31 20.57 -1.06 -6.97
CA GLY A 31 21.47 -2.18 -6.61
C GLY A 31 22.27 -1.99 -5.32
N THR A 32 22.10 -0.87 -4.63
CA THR A 32 22.73 -0.64 -3.32
C THR A 32 21.74 -0.81 -2.18
N GLU A 33 22.25 -1.18 -1.00
CA GLU A 33 21.46 -1.32 0.21
C GLU A 33 22.07 -0.51 1.35
N LYS A 34 21.21 0.26 2.03
CA LYS A 34 21.57 0.97 3.25
C LYS A 34 20.89 0.28 4.44
N LYS A 35 21.68 -0.29 5.35
CA LYS A 35 21.12 -0.93 6.55
C LYS A 35 20.43 0.14 7.42
N LEU A 36 19.18 -0.12 7.77
CA LEU A 36 18.40 0.73 8.67
C LEU A 36 18.47 0.21 10.10
N THR A 37 17.95 -1.01 10.35
CA THR A 37 17.99 -1.65 11.66
C THR A 37 17.77 -3.16 11.52
N GLY A 38 18.43 -3.97 12.35
CA GLY A 38 18.26 -5.42 12.34
C GLY A 38 18.37 -6.03 10.94
N ARG A 39 17.28 -6.54 10.43
CA ARG A 39 17.15 -7.13 9.08
C ARG A 39 16.54 -6.16 8.06
N ILE A 40 16.15 -4.96 8.46
CA ILE A 40 15.53 -3.98 7.59
C ILE A 40 16.61 -3.18 6.88
N VAL A 41 16.51 -3.09 5.56
CA VAL A 41 17.39 -2.32 4.70
C VAL A 41 16.56 -1.37 3.84
N LEU A 42 17.14 -0.25 3.48
CA LEU A 42 16.61 0.63 2.45
C LEU A 42 17.32 0.31 1.14
N ARG A 43 16.55 0.11 0.09
CA ARG A 43 17.02 -0.08 -1.29
C ARG A 43 15.97 0.44 -2.25
N ARG A 44 16.32 0.75 -3.46
CA ARG A 44 15.38 1.21 -4.47
C ARG A 44 15.11 0.11 -5.48
N VAL A 45 13.83 -0.25 -5.63
CA VAL A 45 13.35 -1.21 -6.63
C VAL A 45 12.19 -0.61 -7.38
N HIS A 46 12.20 -0.71 -8.70
CA HIS A 46 11.08 -0.33 -9.58
C HIS A 46 10.24 -1.56 -9.90
N ASN A 47 9.02 -1.60 -9.39
CA ASN A 47 8.11 -2.73 -9.52
C ASN A 47 7.04 -2.42 -10.59
N GLN A 48 7.13 -3.06 -11.75
CA GLN A 48 6.16 -2.91 -12.83
C GLN A 48 4.96 -3.87 -12.71
N GLY A 49 5.08 -4.90 -11.86
CA GLY A 49 4.06 -5.92 -11.65
C GLY A 49 3.10 -5.66 -10.50
N VAL A 50 2.32 -6.69 -10.17
CA VAL A 50 1.50 -6.78 -8.96
C VAL A 50 2.14 -7.87 -8.10
N GLY A 51 2.40 -7.59 -6.82
CA GLY A 51 2.99 -8.51 -5.86
C GLY A 51 3.86 -9.64 -6.44
N PHE A 52 5.07 -9.79 -5.99
CA PHE A 52 6.03 -10.78 -6.53
C PHE A 52 6.31 -10.65 -8.04
N GLU A 53 6.23 -9.44 -8.61
CA GLU A 53 6.47 -9.15 -10.04
C GLU A 53 5.47 -9.86 -11.00
N LEU A 54 4.34 -10.33 -10.50
CA LEU A 54 3.30 -10.90 -11.37
C LEU A 54 2.83 -9.85 -12.39
N LEU A 55 2.64 -10.28 -13.64
CA LEU A 55 2.22 -9.43 -14.76
C LEU A 55 3.18 -8.27 -15.08
N SER A 56 4.45 -8.33 -14.68
CA SER A 56 5.44 -7.29 -14.99
C SER A 56 5.63 -7.05 -16.50
N GLU A 57 5.31 -8.05 -17.34
CA GLU A 57 5.34 -7.94 -18.80
C GLU A 57 4.13 -7.20 -19.40
N CYS A 58 3.10 -6.90 -18.58
CA CYS A 58 1.87 -6.24 -19.00
C CYS A 58 1.58 -4.99 -18.16
N PRO A 59 2.45 -3.97 -18.15
CA PRO A 59 2.35 -2.83 -17.23
C PRO A 59 1.07 -1.99 -17.44
N GLU A 60 0.57 -1.88 -18.66
CA GLU A 60 -0.69 -1.16 -18.93
C GLU A 60 -1.92 -1.88 -18.37
N GLU A 61 -1.93 -3.21 -18.39
CA GLU A 61 -3.01 -4.00 -17.80
C GLU A 61 -2.95 -3.93 -16.27
N VAL A 62 -1.74 -3.97 -15.70
CA VAL A 62 -1.52 -3.77 -14.25
C VAL A 62 -2.02 -2.41 -13.80
N LYS A 63 -1.76 -1.36 -14.57
CA LYS A 63 -2.20 0.00 -14.31
C LYS A 63 -3.74 0.10 -14.29
N LYS A 64 -4.42 -0.43 -15.32
CA LYS A 64 -5.89 -0.47 -15.41
C LYS A 64 -6.49 -1.27 -14.26
N LEU A 65 -5.94 -2.45 -13.95
CA LEU A 65 -6.38 -3.29 -12.85
C LEU A 65 -6.21 -2.59 -11.50
N SER A 66 -5.06 -1.94 -11.28
CA SER A 66 -4.81 -1.17 -10.06
C SER A 66 -5.86 -0.07 -9.87
N LEU A 67 -6.17 0.68 -10.94
CA LEU A 67 -7.20 1.73 -10.87
C LEU A 67 -8.58 1.14 -10.55
N ALA A 68 -8.97 0.06 -11.22
CA ALA A 68 -10.25 -0.60 -10.99
C ALA A 68 -10.40 -1.08 -9.54
N VAL A 69 -9.41 -1.81 -9.04
CA VAL A 69 -9.42 -2.32 -7.66
C VAL A 69 -9.43 -1.17 -6.65
N THR A 70 -8.60 -0.15 -6.84
CA THR A 70 -8.53 1.01 -5.95
C THR A 70 -9.86 1.78 -5.92
N THR A 71 -10.52 1.92 -7.07
CA THR A 71 -11.82 2.57 -7.17
C THR A 71 -12.90 1.78 -6.41
N VAL A 72 -12.93 0.45 -6.57
CA VAL A 72 -13.87 -0.43 -5.87
C VAL A 72 -13.68 -0.34 -4.35
N VAL A 73 -12.42 -0.43 -3.88
CA VAL A 73 -12.11 -0.33 -2.45
C VAL A 73 -12.50 1.04 -1.88
N THR A 74 -12.25 2.11 -2.65
CA THR A 74 -12.63 3.48 -2.24
C THR A 74 -14.16 3.61 -2.16
N GLY A 75 -14.90 3.09 -3.15
CA GLY A 75 -16.36 3.07 -3.15
C GLY A 75 -16.93 2.30 -1.96
N ALA A 76 -16.39 1.11 -1.67
CA ALA A 76 -16.75 0.34 -0.48
C ALA A 76 -16.47 1.13 0.81
N GLY A 77 -15.30 1.78 0.89
CA GLY A 77 -14.93 2.66 2.02
C GLY A 77 -15.90 3.82 2.21
N ALA A 78 -16.36 4.45 1.13
CA ALA A 78 -17.32 5.54 1.18
C ALA A 78 -18.69 5.05 1.70
N VAL A 79 -19.19 3.90 1.21
CA VAL A 79 -20.45 3.30 1.66
C VAL A 79 -20.40 2.93 3.15
N VAL A 80 -19.35 2.20 3.57
CA VAL A 80 -19.16 1.81 4.97
C VAL A 80 -18.93 3.04 5.86
N GLY A 81 -18.18 4.02 5.36
CA GLY A 81 -17.91 5.28 6.05
C GLY A 81 -19.16 6.10 6.34
N ALA A 82 -20.08 6.17 5.38
CA ALA A 82 -21.38 6.87 5.52
C ALA A 82 -22.34 6.12 6.47
N GLY A 83 -22.23 4.81 6.56
CA GLY A 83 -23.09 3.96 7.36
C GLY A 83 -22.72 3.89 8.85
N LYS A 84 -23.47 3.03 9.59
CA LYS A 84 -23.20 2.71 11.00
C LYS A 84 -22.10 1.64 11.18
N GLY A 85 -21.28 1.37 10.14
CA GLY A 85 -20.20 0.39 10.18
C GLY A 85 -19.23 0.59 11.34
N ARG A 86 -18.63 -0.52 11.78
CA ARG A 86 -17.70 -0.54 12.91
C ARG A 86 -16.40 0.20 12.57
N ILE A 87 -15.75 0.71 13.59
CA ILE A 87 -14.54 1.50 13.42
C ILE A 87 -13.40 0.69 12.74
N LEU A 88 -13.31 -0.61 13.01
CA LEU A 88 -12.33 -1.49 12.38
C LEU A 88 -12.57 -1.64 10.86
N GLU A 89 -13.81 -1.76 10.44
CA GLU A 89 -14.17 -1.82 9.02
C GLU A 89 -13.78 -0.52 8.31
N LYS A 90 -14.10 0.62 8.93
CA LYS A 90 -13.80 1.95 8.39
C LYS A 90 -12.31 2.21 8.31
N LEU A 91 -11.56 1.91 9.37
CA LEU A 91 -10.10 2.02 9.41
C LEU A 91 -9.46 1.07 8.39
N GLY A 92 -9.93 -0.18 8.34
CA GLY A 92 -9.44 -1.18 7.40
C GLY A 92 -9.53 -0.71 5.94
N LEU A 93 -10.73 -0.28 5.52
CA LEU A 93 -10.93 0.22 4.15
C LEU A 93 -10.17 1.54 3.89
N THR A 94 -10.02 2.41 4.90
CA THR A 94 -9.23 3.65 4.77
C THR A 94 -7.76 3.36 4.52
N LEU A 95 -7.16 2.45 5.30
CA LEU A 95 -5.77 2.04 5.13
C LEU A 95 -5.55 1.37 3.76
N THR A 96 -6.42 0.42 3.41
CA THR A 96 -6.34 -0.29 2.13
C THR A 96 -6.46 0.68 0.95
N ALA A 97 -7.42 1.60 0.99
CA ALA A 97 -7.59 2.60 -0.06
C ALA A 97 -6.39 3.54 -0.17
N ALA A 98 -5.86 4.03 0.96
CA ALA A 98 -4.71 4.93 0.97
C ALA A 98 -3.45 4.30 0.35
N GLY A 99 -3.13 3.05 0.75
CA GLY A 99 -2.00 2.32 0.18
C GLY A 99 -2.21 1.97 -1.30
N ALA A 100 -3.44 1.56 -1.67
CA ALA A 100 -3.78 1.26 -3.04
C ALA A 100 -3.70 2.52 -3.95
N TRP A 101 -4.14 3.68 -3.47
CA TRP A 101 -4.00 4.94 -4.21
C TRP A 101 -2.54 5.35 -4.39
N SER A 102 -1.68 5.20 -3.37
CA SER A 102 -0.25 5.49 -3.52
C SER A 102 0.39 4.62 -4.61
N ASN A 103 0.14 3.30 -4.59
CA ASN A 103 0.67 2.40 -5.61
C ASN A 103 0.04 2.61 -7.00
N THR A 104 -1.23 3.00 -7.07
CA THR A 104 -1.89 3.35 -8.33
C THR A 104 -1.34 4.64 -8.91
N TRP A 105 -1.17 5.67 -8.07
CA TRP A 105 -0.60 6.95 -8.46
C TRP A 105 0.79 6.79 -9.08
N ASP A 106 1.65 5.99 -8.46
CA ASP A 106 2.98 5.66 -8.98
C ASP A 106 2.92 5.06 -10.39
N ARG A 107 2.03 4.09 -10.61
CA ARG A 107 1.85 3.47 -11.93
C ARG A 107 1.40 4.45 -12.99
N PHE A 108 0.58 5.44 -12.64
CA PHE A 108 0.15 6.48 -13.59
C PHE A 108 1.22 7.54 -13.83
N ARG A 109 1.98 7.93 -12.80
CA ARG A 109 2.98 9.00 -12.89
C ARG A 109 4.33 8.51 -13.41
N ARG A 110 4.78 7.33 -12.93
CA ARG A 110 6.14 6.81 -13.18
C ARG A 110 6.16 5.59 -14.11
N GLY A 111 5.03 4.90 -14.28
CA GLY A 111 4.95 3.63 -15.00
C GLY A 111 5.32 2.39 -14.14
N TYR A 112 5.74 2.60 -12.89
CA TYR A 112 6.14 1.57 -11.92
C TYR A 112 5.83 2.02 -10.50
N VAL A 113 5.84 1.11 -9.55
CA VAL A 113 5.77 1.41 -8.12
C VAL A 113 7.19 1.46 -7.56
N VAL A 114 7.47 2.44 -6.71
CA VAL A 114 8.74 2.54 -5.99
C VAL A 114 8.66 1.75 -4.70
N ASP A 115 9.41 0.66 -4.61
CA ASP A 115 9.56 -0.14 -3.41
C ASP A 115 10.91 0.17 -2.75
N TYR A 116 10.93 0.40 -1.42
CA TYR A 116 12.12 0.91 -0.75
C TYR A 116 12.45 0.23 0.58
N ILE A 117 11.58 -0.62 1.13
CA ILE A 117 11.81 -1.37 2.38
C ILE A 117 12.13 -2.81 2.06
N GLY A 118 13.39 -3.20 2.16
CA GLY A 118 13.83 -4.58 2.03
C GLY A 118 13.92 -5.26 3.40
N ILE A 119 13.59 -6.55 3.45
CA ILE A 119 13.72 -7.37 4.66
C ILE A 119 14.72 -8.49 4.36
N ARG A 120 15.93 -8.42 4.89
CA ARG A 120 16.96 -9.45 4.70
C ARG A 120 16.51 -10.80 5.26
N GLN A 121 16.56 -11.80 4.40
CA GLN A 121 16.17 -13.17 4.73
C GLN A 121 17.28 -14.15 4.37
N LYS A 122 17.31 -15.32 5.04
CA LYS A 122 18.26 -16.41 4.73
C LYS A 122 18.00 -17.00 3.34
N ASN A 123 16.74 -17.02 2.91
CA ASN A 123 16.37 -17.52 1.59
C ASN A 123 16.51 -16.39 0.55
N LYS A 124 17.43 -16.57 -0.40
CA LYS A 124 17.74 -15.59 -1.46
C LYS A 124 16.54 -15.14 -2.29
N LYS A 125 15.53 -16.02 -2.47
CA LYS A 125 14.32 -15.68 -3.21
C LYS A 125 13.49 -14.62 -2.49
N PHE A 126 13.34 -14.74 -1.17
CA PHE A 126 12.60 -13.78 -0.35
C PHE A 126 13.43 -12.56 0.06
N ASP A 127 14.77 -12.67 0.02
CA ASP A 127 15.67 -11.55 0.31
C ASP A 127 15.57 -10.43 -0.72
N ARG A 128 15.11 -10.74 -1.94
CA ARG A 128 14.90 -9.74 -3.01
C ARG A 128 13.60 -8.95 -2.87
N LEU A 129 12.65 -9.42 -2.05
CA LEU A 129 11.37 -8.75 -1.90
C LEU A 129 11.55 -7.40 -1.21
N THR A 130 11.01 -6.39 -1.85
CA THR A 130 11.01 -5.01 -1.36
C THR A 130 9.58 -4.51 -1.35
N TYR A 131 9.27 -3.68 -0.39
CA TYR A 131 7.93 -3.18 -0.09
C TYR A 131 7.97 -1.66 0.08
N ASN A 132 6.80 -1.06 0.14
CA ASN A 132 6.59 0.34 0.54
C ASN A 132 5.57 0.43 1.69
N VAL A 133 5.36 1.61 2.25
CA VAL A 133 4.37 1.81 3.31
C VAL A 133 2.96 1.52 2.81
N GLY A 134 2.66 1.83 1.55
CA GLY A 134 1.38 1.50 0.92
C GLY A 134 1.05 0.02 0.98
N ASP A 135 2.02 -0.87 0.73
CA ASP A 135 1.82 -2.32 0.79
C ASP A 135 1.46 -2.78 2.20
N PHE A 136 2.16 -2.26 3.22
CA PHE A 136 1.83 -2.56 4.62
C PHE A 136 0.44 -2.05 4.98
N CYS A 137 0.04 -0.88 4.49
CA CYS A 137 -1.30 -0.35 4.70
C CYS A 137 -2.37 -1.20 4.03
N ILE A 138 -2.14 -1.71 2.81
CA ILE A 138 -3.05 -2.62 2.12
C ILE A 138 -3.24 -3.90 2.94
N VAL A 139 -2.15 -4.53 3.38
CA VAL A 139 -2.22 -5.79 4.14
C VAL A 139 -2.88 -5.58 5.50
N ALA A 140 -2.42 -4.61 6.28
CA ALA A 140 -2.98 -4.31 7.60
C ALA A 140 -4.45 -3.88 7.51
N GLY A 141 -4.78 -3.06 6.53
CA GLY A 141 -6.14 -2.59 6.27
C GLY A 141 -7.08 -3.74 5.91
N SER A 142 -6.65 -4.64 5.05
CA SER A 142 -7.42 -5.83 4.67
C SER A 142 -7.68 -6.75 5.86
N ILE A 143 -6.69 -6.97 6.72
CA ILE A 143 -6.83 -7.75 7.95
C ILE A 143 -7.85 -7.08 8.90
N LEU A 144 -7.75 -5.77 9.11
CA LEU A 144 -8.67 -5.03 9.97
C LEU A 144 -10.11 -5.06 9.41
N TRP A 145 -10.27 -4.94 8.10
CA TRP A 145 -11.58 -5.02 7.47
C TRP A 145 -12.21 -6.39 7.66
N VAL A 146 -11.48 -7.48 7.42
CA VAL A 146 -11.95 -8.85 7.65
C VAL A 146 -12.30 -9.05 9.13
N ALA A 147 -11.39 -8.68 10.04
CA ALA A 147 -11.65 -8.79 11.49
C ALA A 147 -12.88 -7.97 11.91
N GLY A 148 -13.07 -6.78 11.33
CA GLY A 148 -14.26 -5.96 11.56
C GLY A 148 -15.55 -6.65 11.13
N ASN A 149 -15.52 -7.41 10.04
CA ASN A 149 -16.72 -8.12 9.53
C ASN A 149 -17.03 -9.42 10.28
N THR A 150 -16.01 -10.09 10.84
CA THR A 150 -16.19 -11.39 11.51
C THR A 150 -16.63 -11.29 12.96
N VAL A 151 -16.30 -10.20 13.65
CA VAL A 151 -16.76 -9.97 15.03
C VAL A 151 -18.25 -9.61 15.00
N LYS A 152 -19.15 -10.53 15.36
CA LYS A 152 -20.57 -10.23 15.51
C LYS A 152 -20.77 -9.14 16.57
N SER A 153 -21.62 -8.14 16.28
CA SER A 153 -22.08 -7.24 17.34
C SER A 153 -22.79 -8.07 18.41
N PRO A 154 -22.52 -7.85 19.69
CA PRO A 154 -23.38 -8.40 20.73
C PRO A 154 -24.79 -7.86 20.45
N THR A 155 -25.73 -8.77 20.26
CA THR A 155 -27.18 -8.52 20.13
C THR A 155 -27.74 -7.86 21.36
#